data_1ea276e40e72de3e495bcb2ef6740b86
#
_entry.id   1ea276e40e72de3e495bcb2ef6740b86
#
_cell.length_a   1.000
_cell.length_b   1.000
_cell.length_c   1.000
_cell.angle_alpha   90.00
_cell.angle_beta   90.00
_cell.angle_gamma   90.00
#
_symmetry.space_group_name_H-M   'P 1'
#
loop_
_entity.id
_entity.type
_entity.pdbx_description
1 polymer ?
#
loop_
_entity_poly.entity_id
_entity_poly.type
_entity_poly.pdbx_seq_one_letter_code
_entity_poly.pdbx_strand_id
1 'polypeptide(L)'
;MIRALFFLSCGLASASGQLPSAKPVTRVQAVPMPHHITSFQLDGRELTAMHHNPQDMRPFWHPVRATRDTSLTRMGHPHDPLGHSHHNSVWVTHNMVNDLDFWGDRAKKQGRIVNVEVSPEGYEDTDEAASMRMVNHWISEADKSIQIIEVRRTEIRPLDGARSWFMIVDLELAAPKGRTTTFGATGFGLIAVRMARSIGVHDGGGRILNSEGQVNEPQVFRKPARWCDYSGRISNDADGFAGITLMNHPMNPHHPTAFHVRDDGWMGCCLSLDTPLEVTDVKKLRLRYALWVHDGVATQAESEARWVQFTQLPVADLHPRKK
;
A
#
# COMPACT_ATOMS: atom_id res chain seq x y z
N MET A 1 69.57 -59.78 15.80
CA MET A 1 69.19 -58.40 15.87
C MET A 1 67.82 -58.23 15.29
N ILE A 2 66.81 -58.08 16.16
CA ILE A 2 65.41 -57.93 15.78
C ILE A 2 65.04 -56.43 15.97
N ARG A 3 64.69 -55.76 14.89
CA ARG A 3 64.23 -54.36 14.93
C ARG A 3 62.71 -54.33 15.14
N ALA A 4 62.28 -53.82 16.27
CA ALA A 4 60.86 -53.51 16.50
C ALA A 4 60.43 -52.23 15.79
N LEU A 5 59.40 -52.30 14.94
CA LEU A 5 58.71 -51.16 14.36
C LEU A 5 57.59 -50.67 15.30
N PHE A 6 57.70 -49.49 15.82
CA PHE A 6 56.61 -48.79 16.50
C PHE A 6 55.70 -48.13 15.49
N PHE A 7 54.42 -48.54 15.40
CA PHE A 7 53.39 -47.84 14.68
C PHE A 7 52.75 -46.76 15.60
N LEU A 8 52.98 -45.54 15.29
CA LEU A 8 52.27 -44.40 15.92
C LEU A 8 50.90 -44.23 15.24
N SER A 9 49.82 -44.66 15.92
CA SER A 9 48.45 -44.38 15.43
C SER A 9 48.04 -42.94 15.81
N CYS A 10 48.01 -42.04 14.82
CA CYS A 10 47.48 -40.70 14.99
C CYS A 10 45.94 -40.74 14.97
N GLY A 11 45.32 -40.69 16.12
CA GLY A 11 43.86 -40.60 16.25
C GLY A 11 43.39 -39.21 15.80
N LEU A 12 42.73 -39.14 14.65
CA LEU A 12 42.00 -37.96 14.24
C LEU A 12 40.73 -37.82 15.11
N ALA A 13 40.78 -36.95 16.10
CA ALA A 13 39.57 -36.52 16.82
C ALA A 13 38.74 -35.65 15.88
N SER A 14 37.66 -36.21 15.36
CA SER A 14 36.63 -35.42 14.63
C SER A 14 35.89 -34.52 15.62
N ALA A 15 36.29 -33.26 15.70
CA ALA A 15 35.50 -32.24 16.37
C ALA A 15 34.22 -32.02 15.54
N SER A 16 33.11 -32.68 15.92
CA SER A 16 31.80 -32.35 15.41
C SER A 16 31.42 -30.97 15.98
N GLY A 17 31.80 -29.90 15.26
CA GLY A 17 31.34 -28.55 15.53
C GLY A 17 29.82 -28.52 15.35
N GLN A 18 29.10 -28.44 16.46
CA GLN A 18 27.67 -28.24 16.43
C GLN A 18 27.42 -26.84 15.83
N LEU A 19 26.79 -26.77 14.65
CA LEU A 19 26.41 -25.49 14.05
C LEU A 19 25.48 -24.77 15.02
N PRO A 20 25.64 -23.46 15.21
CA PRO A 20 24.72 -22.70 16.03
C PRO A 20 23.30 -22.88 15.47
N SER A 21 22.30 -23.07 16.35
CA SER A 21 20.92 -23.18 15.96
C SER A 21 20.49 -21.83 15.34
N ALA A 22 19.96 -21.88 14.12
CA ALA A 22 19.40 -20.68 13.48
C ALA A 22 18.23 -20.15 14.32
N LYS A 23 18.16 -18.83 14.51
CA LYS A 23 16.97 -18.21 15.09
C LYS A 23 15.83 -18.33 14.06
N PRO A 24 14.60 -18.67 14.48
CA PRO A 24 13.45 -18.63 13.58
C PRO A 24 13.33 -17.24 12.95
N VAL A 25 13.10 -17.22 11.65
CA VAL A 25 12.77 -15.98 10.92
C VAL A 25 11.25 -15.83 10.94
N THR A 26 10.76 -14.64 11.21
CA THR A 26 9.31 -14.34 11.18
C THR A 26 8.73 -14.62 9.80
N ARG A 27 7.49 -15.10 9.75
CA ARG A 27 6.82 -15.47 8.50
C ARG A 27 6.52 -14.25 7.63
N VAL A 28 6.11 -13.14 8.24
CA VAL A 28 5.81 -11.90 7.54
C VAL A 28 6.95 -10.92 7.79
N GLN A 29 7.49 -10.37 6.73
CA GLN A 29 8.68 -9.52 6.79
C GLN A 29 8.55 -8.29 5.90
N ALA A 30 9.06 -7.15 6.39
CA ALA A 30 9.30 -5.95 5.61
C ALA A 30 10.82 -5.81 5.38
N VAL A 31 11.29 -6.24 4.22
CA VAL A 31 12.71 -6.39 3.91
C VAL A 31 13.23 -5.16 3.14
N PRO A 32 14.14 -4.36 3.74
CA PRO A 32 14.80 -3.28 3.01
C PRO A 32 15.63 -3.83 1.84
N MET A 33 15.42 -3.28 0.65
CA MET A 33 16.08 -3.66 -0.58
C MET A 33 16.86 -2.48 -1.16
N PRO A 34 17.84 -2.70 -2.06
CA PRO A 34 18.49 -1.63 -2.80
C PRO A 34 17.49 -0.73 -3.55
N HIS A 35 17.93 0.47 -3.93
CA HIS A 35 17.17 1.44 -4.74
C HIS A 35 15.90 1.99 -4.06
N HIS A 36 15.92 2.15 -2.73
CA HIS A 36 14.80 2.69 -1.96
C HIS A 36 13.51 1.87 -2.14
N ILE A 37 13.62 0.57 -1.98
CA ILE A 37 12.50 -0.38 -2.02
C ILE A 37 12.42 -1.09 -0.68
N THR A 38 11.19 -1.31 -0.19
CA THR A 38 10.91 -2.23 0.91
C THR A 38 9.97 -3.31 0.42
N SER A 39 10.45 -4.55 0.35
CA SER A 39 9.67 -5.72 -0.06
C SER A 39 8.91 -6.28 1.14
N PHE A 40 7.59 -6.42 1.03
CA PHE A 40 6.76 -7.10 2.02
C PHE A 40 6.54 -8.55 1.59
N GLN A 41 6.99 -9.47 2.43
CA GLN A 41 7.05 -10.88 2.11
C GLN A 41 6.28 -11.73 3.12
N LEU A 42 5.69 -12.81 2.65
CA LEU A 42 5.13 -13.88 3.45
C LEU A 42 5.84 -15.17 3.10
N ASP A 43 6.50 -15.81 4.09
CA ASP A 43 7.30 -17.03 3.91
C ASP A 43 8.32 -16.89 2.75
N GLY A 44 8.94 -15.72 2.60
CA GLY A 44 9.89 -15.37 1.53
C GLY A 44 9.28 -15.01 0.17
N ARG A 45 7.95 -15.10 -0.01
CA ARG A 45 7.25 -14.68 -1.23
C ARG A 45 6.80 -13.23 -1.12
N GLU A 46 7.19 -12.39 -2.06
CA GLU A 46 6.76 -10.99 -2.10
C GLU A 46 5.26 -10.86 -2.41
N LEU A 47 4.53 -10.16 -1.54
CA LEU A 47 3.13 -9.78 -1.73
C LEU A 47 3.02 -8.40 -2.40
N THR A 48 3.85 -7.47 -1.96
CA THR A 48 3.96 -6.11 -2.52
C THR A 48 5.30 -5.51 -2.15
N ALA A 49 5.68 -4.41 -2.81
CA ALA A 49 6.84 -3.62 -2.42
C ALA A 49 6.49 -2.12 -2.39
N MET A 50 6.96 -1.42 -1.36
CA MET A 50 6.94 0.03 -1.27
C MET A 50 8.15 0.58 -2.03
N HIS A 51 7.90 1.36 -3.06
CA HIS A 51 8.89 2.16 -3.76
C HIS A 51 8.90 3.57 -3.18
N HIS A 52 10.05 4.02 -2.69
CA HIS A 52 10.17 5.32 -2.02
C HIS A 52 11.44 6.10 -2.45
N ASN A 53 11.84 5.93 -3.71
CA ASN A 53 12.98 6.64 -4.26
C ASN A 53 12.69 8.15 -4.26
N PRO A 54 13.58 8.99 -3.67
CA PRO A 54 13.40 10.45 -3.64
C PRO A 54 13.37 11.13 -5.01
N GLN A 55 13.78 10.42 -6.07
CA GLN A 55 13.71 10.92 -7.45
C GLN A 55 12.34 10.70 -8.09
N ASP A 56 11.49 9.82 -7.56
CA ASP A 56 10.15 9.59 -8.06
C ASP A 56 9.22 10.75 -7.68
N MET A 57 8.12 10.90 -8.41
CA MET A 57 7.13 11.94 -8.13
C MET A 57 6.42 11.71 -6.78
N ARG A 58 6.31 10.46 -6.36
CA ARG A 58 5.68 10.04 -5.09
C ARG A 58 6.03 8.60 -4.75
N PRO A 59 6.00 8.22 -3.45
CA PRO A 59 6.06 6.81 -3.05
C PRO A 59 4.79 6.05 -3.46
N PHE A 60 4.95 4.77 -3.85
CA PHE A 60 3.86 3.91 -4.29
C PHE A 60 4.13 2.43 -3.97
N TRP A 61 3.08 1.61 -3.97
CA TRP A 61 3.19 0.16 -3.81
C TRP A 61 3.02 -0.53 -5.15
N HIS A 62 4.00 -1.35 -5.54
CA HIS A 62 3.98 -2.17 -6.75
C HIS A 62 5.01 -3.31 -6.66
N PRO A 63 4.70 -4.51 -7.14
CA PRO A 63 3.37 -4.99 -7.56
C PRO A 63 2.45 -5.24 -6.36
N VAL A 64 1.17 -5.53 -6.59
CA VAL A 64 0.23 -6.06 -5.58
C VAL A 64 -0.22 -7.42 -6.06
N ARG A 65 0.07 -8.49 -5.29
CA ARG A 65 -0.18 -9.88 -5.68
C ARG A 65 -1.16 -10.57 -4.74
N ALA A 66 -2.09 -11.36 -5.30
CA ALA A 66 -2.88 -12.33 -4.55
C ALA A 66 -2.06 -13.62 -4.31
N THR A 67 -2.67 -14.78 -4.21
CA THR A 67 -1.93 -16.05 -4.04
C THR A 67 -1.09 -16.42 -5.26
N ARG A 68 -1.46 -15.97 -6.45
CA ARG A 68 -0.67 -16.13 -7.69
C ARG A 68 0.33 -14.99 -7.84
N ASP A 69 1.44 -15.22 -8.53
CA ASP A 69 2.50 -14.21 -8.72
C ASP A 69 2.13 -13.09 -9.70
N THR A 70 0.94 -13.15 -10.29
CA THR A 70 0.43 -12.10 -11.19
C THR A 70 0.07 -10.85 -10.38
N SER A 71 0.57 -9.69 -10.83
CA SER A 71 0.18 -8.40 -10.24
C SER A 71 -1.27 -8.05 -10.57
N LEU A 72 -2.05 -7.70 -9.55
CA LEU A 72 -3.42 -7.19 -9.70
C LEU A 72 -3.46 -5.72 -10.12
N THR A 73 -2.32 -5.05 -10.05
CA THR A 73 -2.17 -3.62 -10.36
C THR A 73 -1.15 -3.41 -11.46
N ARG A 74 -1.14 -2.22 -12.02
CA ARG A 74 -0.21 -1.79 -13.06
C ARG A 74 0.29 -0.37 -12.87
N MET A 75 1.38 -0.06 -13.54
CA MET A 75 1.88 1.29 -13.74
C MET A 75 1.32 1.88 -15.03
N GLY A 76 0.97 3.17 -15.02
CA GLY A 76 0.52 3.88 -16.20
C GLY A 76 -0.82 3.40 -16.77
N HIS A 77 -1.06 3.71 -18.04
CA HIS A 77 -2.25 3.34 -18.79
C HIS A 77 -1.86 2.77 -20.17
N PRO A 78 -2.33 1.58 -20.59
CA PRO A 78 -1.89 0.94 -21.82
C PRO A 78 -2.30 1.69 -23.09
N HIS A 79 -3.42 2.42 -23.04
CA HIS A 79 -3.94 3.19 -24.18
C HIS A 79 -3.57 4.67 -24.14
N ASP A 80 -3.07 5.16 -23.03
CA ASP A 80 -2.59 6.53 -22.84
C ASP A 80 -1.40 6.57 -21.87
N PRO A 81 -0.21 6.09 -22.30
CA PRO A 81 0.96 6.04 -21.43
C PRO A 81 1.53 7.41 -21.10
N LEU A 82 1.22 8.45 -21.88
CA LEU A 82 1.72 9.80 -21.66
C LEU A 82 0.80 10.60 -20.74
N GLY A 83 -0.51 10.56 -20.97
CA GLY A 83 -1.50 11.30 -20.19
C GLY A 83 -1.73 10.68 -18.81
N HIS A 84 -1.47 9.39 -18.64
CA HIS A 84 -1.68 8.65 -17.39
C HIS A 84 -0.38 8.06 -16.80
N SER A 85 0.78 8.67 -17.08
CA SER A 85 2.07 8.28 -16.49
C SER A 85 2.06 8.35 -14.95
N HIS A 86 1.21 9.20 -14.39
CA HIS A 86 1.02 9.41 -12.96
C HIS A 86 0.24 8.29 -12.22
N HIS A 87 -0.26 7.27 -12.92
CA HIS A 87 -0.91 6.13 -12.30
C HIS A 87 0.12 5.11 -11.79
N ASN A 88 0.37 5.10 -10.48
CA ASN A 88 1.44 4.33 -9.86
C ASN A 88 0.90 3.15 -9.05
N SER A 89 0.18 2.19 -9.68
CA SER A 89 -0.29 0.95 -9.02
C SER A 89 -1.22 1.23 -7.82
N VAL A 90 -0.67 1.38 -6.62
CA VAL A 90 -1.36 1.89 -5.42
C VAL A 90 -0.55 3.07 -4.89
N TRP A 91 -1.19 4.22 -4.68
CA TRP A 91 -0.49 5.41 -4.20
C TRP A 91 -1.37 6.34 -3.37
N VAL A 92 -0.72 7.22 -2.62
CA VAL A 92 -1.33 8.29 -1.83
C VAL A 92 -0.90 9.62 -2.42
N THR A 93 -1.87 10.46 -2.79
CA THR A 93 -1.63 11.79 -3.34
C THR A 93 -2.93 12.62 -3.42
N HIS A 94 -2.83 13.89 -3.80
CA HIS A 94 -3.98 14.80 -3.97
C HIS A 94 -3.67 15.87 -5.01
N ASN A 95 -4.63 16.24 -5.86
CA ASN A 95 -4.34 17.19 -6.94
C ASN A 95 -4.55 18.67 -6.57
N MET A 96 -5.01 18.97 -5.35
CA MET A 96 -5.24 20.35 -4.89
C MET A 96 -4.77 20.53 -3.44
N VAL A 97 -3.46 20.74 -3.23
CA VAL A 97 -2.90 21.08 -1.91
C VAL A 97 -2.29 22.47 -1.98
N ASN A 98 -2.91 23.48 -1.37
CA ASN A 98 -2.50 24.88 -1.52
C ASN A 98 -2.37 25.28 -3.01
N ASP A 99 -3.34 24.87 -3.85
CA ASP A 99 -3.34 25.06 -5.32
C ASP A 99 -2.18 24.35 -6.07
N LEU A 100 -1.42 23.48 -5.43
CA LEU A 100 -0.42 22.64 -6.06
C LEU A 100 -1.00 21.29 -6.44
N ASP A 101 -0.61 20.77 -7.59
CA ASP A 101 -0.98 19.46 -8.07
C ASP A 101 0.11 18.44 -7.72
N PHE A 102 -0.21 17.53 -6.77
CA PHE A 102 0.65 16.39 -6.43
C PHE A 102 0.24 15.12 -7.17
N TRP A 103 -0.86 15.17 -7.91
CA TRP A 103 -1.45 14.05 -8.63
C TRP A 103 -0.80 13.82 -9.99
N GLY A 104 -0.78 14.86 -10.82
CA GLY A 104 -0.18 14.81 -12.14
C GLY A 104 1.35 14.80 -12.10
N ASP A 105 1.99 14.51 -13.25
CA ASP A 105 3.45 14.53 -13.40
C ASP A 105 3.93 15.73 -14.22
N ARG A 106 3.02 16.56 -14.76
CA ARG A 106 3.32 17.66 -15.68
C ARG A 106 2.43 18.88 -15.45
N ALA A 107 2.05 19.14 -14.20
CA ALA A 107 1.23 20.28 -13.87
C ALA A 107 2.03 21.61 -13.91
N LYS A 108 1.35 22.73 -14.20
CA LYS A 108 1.98 24.05 -14.13
C LYS A 108 2.43 24.42 -12.71
N LYS A 109 1.63 24.05 -11.71
CA LYS A 109 1.92 24.21 -10.29
C LYS A 109 2.18 22.80 -9.70
N GLN A 110 3.34 22.26 -10.00
CA GLN A 110 3.68 20.89 -9.68
C GLN A 110 4.10 20.75 -8.23
N GLY A 111 3.52 19.77 -7.53
CA GLY A 111 3.99 19.24 -6.25
C GLY A 111 4.68 17.89 -6.42
N ARG A 112 5.52 17.50 -5.45
CA ARG A 112 6.16 16.18 -5.36
C ARG A 112 6.14 15.68 -3.93
N ILE A 113 5.99 14.38 -3.75
CA ILE A 113 6.04 13.73 -2.43
C ILE A 113 7.38 13.00 -2.31
N VAL A 114 8.24 13.51 -1.46
CA VAL A 114 9.61 13.00 -1.31
C VAL A 114 9.72 12.25 0.01
N ASN A 115 10.19 11.01 -0.05
CA ASN A 115 10.58 10.29 1.16
C ASN A 115 11.84 10.92 1.75
N VAL A 116 11.79 11.28 3.04
CA VAL A 116 12.91 11.91 3.75
C VAL A 116 13.47 11.05 4.87
N GLU A 117 12.69 10.07 5.35
CA GLU A 117 13.12 9.17 6.41
C GLU A 117 12.44 7.80 6.31
N VAL A 118 13.25 6.75 6.38
CA VAL A 118 12.85 5.39 6.73
C VAL A 118 13.85 4.92 7.77
N SER A 119 13.48 4.99 9.05
CA SER A 119 14.40 4.57 10.11
C SER A 119 14.32 3.07 10.36
N PRO A 120 15.42 2.42 10.78
CA PRO A 120 15.41 1.00 11.15
C PRO A 120 14.36 0.65 12.20
N GLU A 121 14.10 1.55 13.14
CA GLU A 121 13.10 1.38 14.21
C GLU A 121 11.66 1.52 13.66
N GLY A 122 11.49 1.86 12.39
CA GLY A 122 10.21 1.91 11.69
C GLY A 122 9.75 0.55 11.17
N TYR A 123 10.59 -0.48 11.22
CA TYR A 123 10.26 -1.84 10.80
C TYR A 123 9.84 -2.70 11.98
N GLU A 124 8.74 -3.42 11.83
CA GLU A 124 8.27 -4.41 12.81
C GLU A 124 7.81 -5.66 12.05
N ASP A 125 8.43 -6.79 12.37
CA ASP A 125 8.15 -8.08 11.75
C ASP A 125 7.68 -9.10 12.80
N THR A 126 6.58 -9.79 12.50
CA THR A 126 6.01 -10.86 13.32
C THR A 126 5.54 -12.02 12.43
N ASP A 127 5.03 -13.08 13.04
CA ASP A 127 4.41 -14.19 12.28
C ASP A 127 3.02 -13.79 11.72
N GLU A 128 2.37 -12.75 12.28
CA GLU A 128 1.04 -12.31 11.91
C GLU A 128 1.03 -11.09 10.98
N ALA A 129 2.05 -10.24 11.05
CA ALA A 129 2.11 -9.02 10.27
C ALA A 129 3.54 -8.46 10.19
N ALA A 130 3.80 -7.71 9.13
CA ALA A 130 4.98 -6.86 9.03
C ALA A 130 4.58 -5.43 8.73
N SER A 131 5.33 -4.46 9.23
CA SER A 131 5.06 -3.06 8.96
C SER A 131 6.32 -2.23 8.73
N MET A 132 6.10 -1.12 8.05
CA MET A 132 7.10 -0.10 7.76
C MET A 132 6.53 1.27 8.07
N ARG A 133 7.30 2.13 8.77
CA ARG A 133 6.99 3.54 8.98
C ARG A 133 7.99 4.42 8.24
N MET A 134 7.46 5.46 7.58
CA MET A 134 8.25 6.41 6.82
C MET A 134 7.75 7.84 7.04
N VAL A 135 8.61 8.82 6.81
CA VAL A 135 8.27 10.25 6.78
C VAL A 135 8.45 10.78 5.36
N ASN A 136 7.45 11.46 4.86
CA ASN A 136 7.47 12.11 3.55
C ASN A 136 7.23 13.61 3.69
N HIS A 137 7.85 14.39 2.83
CA HIS A 137 7.53 15.79 2.64
C HIS A 137 6.82 15.99 1.31
N TRP A 138 5.66 16.64 1.34
CA TRP A 138 4.98 17.11 0.14
C TRP A 138 5.50 18.50 -0.17
N ILE A 139 6.26 18.64 -1.24
CA ILE A 139 6.98 19.87 -1.57
C ILE A 139 6.47 20.50 -2.87
N SER A 140 6.50 21.82 -2.94
CA SER A 140 6.37 22.55 -4.20
C SER A 140 7.62 22.34 -5.05
N GLU A 141 7.49 21.98 -6.32
CA GLU A 141 8.64 21.84 -7.21
C GLU A 141 9.29 23.19 -7.55
N ALA A 142 8.55 24.29 -7.47
CA ALA A 142 9.04 25.62 -7.85
C ALA A 142 10.06 26.18 -6.84
N ASP A 143 9.77 26.10 -5.55
CA ASP A 143 10.57 26.72 -4.49
C ASP A 143 11.02 25.74 -3.38
N LYS A 144 10.68 24.46 -3.55
CA LYS A 144 10.96 23.36 -2.60
C LYS A 144 10.35 23.57 -1.22
N SER A 145 9.39 24.49 -1.07
CA SER A 145 8.69 24.69 0.19
C SER A 145 7.85 23.47 0.57
N ILE A 146 7.91 23.09 1.85
CA ILE A 146 7.12 21.98 2.37
C ILE A 146 5.68 22.46 2.56
N GLN A 147 4.73 21.70 2.02
CA GLN A 147 3.29 21.93 2.16
C GLN A 147 2.70 21.00 3.23
N ILE A 148 3.12 19.74 3.27
CA ILE A 148 2.68 18.73 4.23
C ILE A 148 3.89 17.95 4.73
N ILE A 149 3.87 17.65 6.02
CA ILE A 149 4.71 16.60 6.65
C ILE A 149 3.80 15.40 6.86
N GLU A 150 4.12 14.30 6.21
CA GLU A 150 3.36 13.05 6.27
C GLU A 150 4.14 12.01 7.05
N VAL A 151 3.51 11.39 8.05
CA VAL A 151 3.94 10.13 8.64
C VAL A 151 3.05 9.04 8.08
N ARG A 152 3.63 8.04 7.43
CA ARG A 152 2.94 6.89 6.84
C ARG A 152 3.42 5.61 7.48
N ARG A 153 2.48 4.75 7.88
CA ARG A 153 2.76 3.36 8.24
C ARG A 153 2.00 2.45 7.28
N THR A 154 2.70 1.51 6.71
CA THR A 154 2.13 0.41 5.93
C THR A 154 2.26 -0.87 6.73
N GLU A 155 1.17 -1.61 6.91
CA GLU A 155 1.17 -2.94 7.51
C GLU A 155 0.63 -3.95 6.50
N ILE A 156 1.32 -5.08 6.36
CA ILE A 156 0.86 -6.24 5.60
C ILE A 156 0.49 -7.33 6.59
N ARG A 157 -0.75 -7.79 6.52
CA ARG A 157 -1.33 -8.80 7.43
C ARG A 157 -1.99 -9.91 6.62
N PRO A 158 -1.37 -11.10 6.53
CA PRO A 158 -1.99 -12.28 5.93
C PRO A 158 -3.27 -12.71 6.65
N LEU A 159 -4.22 -13.26 5.89
CA LEU A 159 -5.51 -13.74 6.34
C LEU A 159 -5.77 -15.15 5.77
N ASP A 160 -6.70 -15.90 6.38
CA ASP A 160 -7.22 -17.16 5.83
C ASP A 160 -6.15 -18.19 5.44
N GLY A 161 -5.12 -18.37 6.25
CA GLY A 161 -4.02 -19.26 5.91
C GLY A 161 -3.22 -18.79 4.70
N ALA A 162 -3.06 -17.48 4.53
CA ALA A 162 -2.31 -16.83 3.45
C ALA A 162 -3.00 -16.77 2.07
N ARG A 163 -4.32 -17.06 2.00
CA ARG A 163 -5.08 -16.96 0.76
C ARG A 163 -5.55 -15.54 0.41
N SER A 164 -5.53 -14.67 1.40
CA SER A 164 -5.79 -13.24 1.24
C SER A 164 -5.00 -12.44 2.26
N TRP A 165 -4.93 -11.13 2.14
CA TRP A 165 -4.19 -10.29 3.06
C TRP A 165 -4.69 -8.85 3.05
N PHE A 166 -4.46 -8.14 4.16
CA PHE A 166 -4.65 -6.70 4.25
C PHE A 166 -3.34 -5.96 3.98
N MET A 167 -3.42 -4.89 3.19
CA MET A 167 -2.52 -3.75 3.25
C MET A 167 -3.23 -2.66 4.04
N ILE A 168 -2.75 -2.35 5.23
CA ILE A 168 -3.31 -1.27 6.06
C ILE A 168 -2.39 -0.06 5.94
N VAL A 169 -2.96 1.09 5.63
CA VAL A 169 -2.25 2.35 5.46
C VAL A 169 -2.76 3.35 6.49
N ASP A 170 -1.93 3.63 7.48
CA ASP A 170 -2.16 4.67 8.49
C ASP A 170 -1.36 5.92 8.11
N LEU A 171 -2.01 7.09 8.14
CA LEU A 171 -1.45 8.37 7.75
C LEU A 171 -1.69 9.41 8.84
N GLU A 172 -0.68 10.23 9.11
CA GLU A 172 -0.83 11.51 9.79
C GLU A 172 -0.26 12.60 8.86
N LEU A 173 -1.10 13.58 8.52
CA LEU A 173 -0.77 14.70 7.66
C LEU A 173 -0.83 16.00 8.48
N ALA A 174 0.25 16.75 8.51
CA ALA A 174 0.36 18.01 9.22
C ALA A 174 0.94 19.11 8.32
N ALA A 175 0.48 20.34 8.47
CA ALA A 175 1.16 21.48 7.89
C ALA A 175 2.49 21.74 8.60
N PRO A 176 3.47 22.41 7.98
CA PRO A 176 4.65 22.92 8.66
C PRO A 176 4.28 23.87 9.81
N LYS A 177 5.15 23.95 10.82
CA LYS A 177 4.93 24.76 12.03
C LYS A 177 4.47 26.17 11.72
N GLY A 178 3.36 26.58 12.33
CA GLY A 178 2.76 27.92 12.19
C GLY A 178 2.09 28.15 10.83
N ARG A 179 1.86 27.09 10.04
CA ARG A 179 1.17 27.19 8.73
C ARG A 179 -0.15 26.45 8.74
N THR A 180 -1.02 26.83 7.82
CA THR A 180 -2.23 26.09 7.44
C THR A 180 -2.05 25.56 6.03
N THR A 181 -2.48 24.35 5.78
CA THR A 181 -2.52 23.75 4.46
C THR A 181 -3.93 23.29 4.15
N THR A 182 -4.40 23.62 2.94
CA THR A 182 -5.74 23.28 2.47
C THR A 182 -5.68 22.18 1.43
N PHE A 183 -6.42 21.10 1.66
CA PHE A 183 -6.81 20.14 0.65
C PHE A 183 -8.07 20.65 -0.03
N GLY A 184 -7.99 21.05 -1.29
CA GLY A 184 -9.11 21.61 -2.05
C GLY A 184 -10.16 20.54 -2.41
N ALA A 185 -11.35 20.98 -2.80
CA ALA A 185 -12.43 20.08 -3.22
C ALA A 185 -12.11 19.40 -4.56
N THR A 186 -12.03 18.06 -4.56
CA THR A 186 -11.69 17.28 -5.75
C THR A 186 -12.04 15.79 -5.59
N GLY A 187 -12.31 15.14 -6.71
CA GLY A 187 -12.40 13.66 -6.77
C GLY A 187 -11.04 12.95 -6.91
N PHE A 188 -9.90 13.65 -6.93
CA PHE A 188 -8.56 13.10 -7.15
C PHE A 188 -7.71 13.19 -5.87
N GLY A 189 -7.90 12.24 -5.01
CA GLY A 189 -7.24 12.07 -3.71
C GLY A 189 -8.17 11.41 -2.70
N LEU A 190 -7.69 10.68 -1.70
CA LEU A 190 -6.28 10.63 -1.26
C LEU A 190 -5.59 9.34 -1.72
N ILE A 191 -6.20 8.16 -1.55
CA ILE A 191 -5.63 6.86 -1.91
C ILE A 191 -6.27 6.32 -3.17
N ALA A 192 -5.47 5.70 -4.02
CA ALA A 192 -5.87 5.27 -5.34
C ALA A 192 -5.24 3.93 -5.74
N VAL A 193 -5.97 3.18 -6.58
CA VAL A 193 -5.57 1.89 -7.12
C VAL A 193 -5.74 1.90 -8.63
N ARG A 194 -4.70 1.50 -9.36
CA ARG A 194 -4.77 1.24 -10.79
C ARG A 194 -4.73 -0.26 -11.04
N MET A 195 -5.88 -0.87 -11.31
CA MET A 195 -6.00 -2.31 -11.56
C MET A 195 -5.32 -2.72 -12.85
N ALA A 196 -4.85 -3.96 -12.91
CA ALA A 196 -4.32 -4.56 -14.13
C ALA A 196 -5.39 -4.54 -15.25
N ARG A 197 -4.95 -4.45 -16.50
CA ARG A 197 -5.85 -4.36 -17.67
C ARG A 197 -6.85 -5.51 -17.71
N SER A 198 -6.40 -6.73 -17.43
CA SER A 198 -7.24 -7.94 -17.42
C SER A 198 -8.35 -7.93 -16.36
N ILE A 199 -8.23 -7.06 -15.33
CA ILE A 199 -9.21 -6.89 -14.26
C ILE A 199 -10.20 -5.77 -14.61
N GLY A 200 -9.83 -4.81 -15.46
CA GLY A 200 -10.71 -3.70 -15.85
C GLY A 200 -12.05 -4.20 -16.41
N VAL A 201 -13.15 -3.52 -16.09
CA VAL A 201 -14.49 -3.85 -16.62
C VAL A 201 -14.47 -3.77 -18.14
N HIS A 202 -13.93 -2.66 -18.68
CA HIS A 202 -13.91 -2.39 -20.12
C HIS A 202 -13.02 -3.36 -20.88
N ASP A 203 -11.78 -3.58 -20.42
CA ASP A 203 -10.78 -4.37 -21.14
C ASP A 203 -10.83 -5.88 -20.82
N GLY A 204 -11.18 -6.23 -19.58
CA GLY A 204 -11.06 -7.59 -19.05
C GLY A 204 -12.38 -8.24 -18.63
N GLY A 205 -13.49 -7.52 -18.71
CA GLY A 205 -14.80 -8.03 -18.27
C GLY A 205 -14.89 -8.22 -16.75
N GLY A 206 -14.12 -7.44 -15.98
CA GLY A 206 -14.17 -7.44 -14.53
C GLY A 206 -15.44 -6.79 -13.96
N ARG A 207 -15.45 -6.58 -12.65
CA ARG A 207 -16.60 -6.02 -11.93
C ARG A 207 -16.13 -5.04 -10.87
N ILE A 208 -16.84 -3.92 -10.74
CA ILE A 208 -16.79 -3.02 -9.58
C ILE A 208 -18.02 -3.29 -8.72
N LEU A 209 -17.86 -3.35 -7.39
CA LEU A 209 -18.95 -3.51 -6.43
C LEU A 209 -18.67 -2.63 -5.20
N ASN A 210 -19.65 -1.90 -4.69
CA ASN A 210 -19.49 -1.15 -3.45
C ASN A 210 -20.35 -1.70 -2.30
N SER A 211 -20.20 -1.13 -1.10
CA SER A 211 -20.93 -1.53 0.09
C SER A 211 -22.45 -1.40 -0.01
N GLU A 212 -22.94 -0.59 -0.93
CA GLU A 212 -24.37 -0.35 -1.16
C GLU A 212 -24.96 -1.30 -2.23
N GLY A 213 -24.17 -2.28 -2.71
CA GLY A 213 -24.60 -3.23 -3.72
C GLY A 213 -24.65 -2.66 -5.15
N GLN A 214 -24.11 -1.45 -5.34
CA GLN A 214 -24.01 -0.80 -6.65
C GLN A 214 -22.90 -1.43 -7.47
N VAL A 215 -23.10 -1.54 -8.79
CA VAL A 215 -22.21 -2.27 -9.69
C VAL A 215 -21.73 -1.38 -10.84
N ASN A 216 -20.41 -1.45 -11.11
CA ASN A 216 -19.71 -0.77 -12.19
C ASN A 216 -19.81 0.77 -12.18
N GLU A 217 -19.05 1.43 -13.02
CA GLU A 217 -18.92 2.90 -13.04
C GLU A 217 -20.27 3.63 -13.06
N PRO A 218 -21.28 3.25 -13.87
CA PRO A 218 -22.52 4.01 -13.94
C PRO A 218 -23.27 4.13 -12.60
N GLN A 219 -23.11 3.15 -11.70
CA GLN A 219 -23.79 3.16 -10.40
C GLN A 219 -22.90 3.62 -9.25
N VAL A 220 -21.58 3.33 -9.32
CA VAL A 220 -20.62 3.54 -8.22
C VAL A 220 -19.93 4.91 -8.29
N PHE A 221 -19.78 5.49 -9.48
CA PHE A 221 -19.04 6.74 -9.66
C PHE A 221 -19.56 7.87 -8.77
N ARG A 222 -18.66 8.38 -7.91
CA ARG A 222 -18.92 9.44 -6.93
C ARG A 222 -20.06 9.15 -5.95
N LYS A 223 -20.37 7.88 -5.69
CA LYS A 223 -21.34 7.49 -4.65
C LYS A 223 -20.62 7.20 -3.34
N PRO A 224 -21.18 7.65 -2.19
CA PRO A 224 -20.66 7.32 -0.87
C PRO A 224 -20.74 5.81 -0.61
N ALA A 225 -19.65 5.25 -0.08
CA ALA A 225 -19.59 3.85 0.31
C ALA A 225 -18.55 3.66 1.42
N ARG A 226 -18.66 2.55 2.17
CA ARG A 226 -17.67 2.15 3.18
C ARG A 226 -16.44 1.51 2.54
N TRP A 227 -16.66 0.80 1.44
CA TRP A 227 -15.64 0.12 0.66
C TRP A 227 -16.09 -0.01 -0.80
N CYS A 228 -15.11 -0.23 -1.67
CA CYS A 228 -15.31 -0.52 -3.09
C CYS A 228 -14.36 -1.65 -3.50
N ASP A 229 -14.91 -2.71 -4.09
CA ASP A 229 -14.19 -3.85 -4.65
C ASP A 229 -14.03 -3.70 -6.16
N TYR A 230 -12.87 -4.11 -6.66
CA TYR A 230 -12.60 -4.23 -8.08
C TYR A 230 -11.98 -5.61 -8.33
N SER A 231 -12.74 -6.53 -8.94
CA SER A 231 -12.35 -7.92 -9.18
C SER A 231 -12.45 -8.27 -10.65
N GLY A 232 -11.57 -9.17 -11.11
CA GLY A 232 -11.60 -9.62 -12.51
C GLY A 232 -10.61 -10.75 -12.77
N ARG A 233 -10.45 -11.07 -14.04
CA ARG A 233 -9.64 -12.21 -14.51
C ARG A 233 -8.15 -11.88 -14.47
N ILE A 234 -7.36 -12.81 -13.93
CA ILE A 234 -5.89 -12.72 -13.88
C ILE A 234 -5.20 -13.87 -14.63
N SER A 235 -5.91 -14.96 -14.91
CA SER A 235 -5.43 -16.06 -15.73
C SER A 235 -6.60 -16.71 -16.48
N ASN A 236 -6.29 -17.63 -17.42
CA ASN A 236 -7.29 -18.36 -18.18
C ASN A 236 -7.90 -19.57 -17.44
N ASP A 237 -7.40 -19.90 -16.25
CA ASP A 237 -7.92 -20.99 -15.44
C ASP A 237 -9.34 -20.68 -14.95
N ALA A 238 -10.11 -21.72 -14.61
CA ALA A 238 -11.49 -21.57 -14.13
C ALA A 238 -11.59 -20.71 -12.84
N ASP A 239 -10.59 -20.84 -11.96
CA ASP A 239 -10.45 -20.09 -10.70
C ASP A 239 -9.51 -18.87 -10.83
N GLY A 240 -9.19 -18.47 -12.06
CA GLY A 240 -8.25 -17.41 -12.38
C GLY A 240 -8.81 -15.99 -12.19
N PHE A 241 -9.46 -15.72 -11.05
CA PHE A 241 -9.96 -14.41 -10.68
C PHE A 241 -9.32 -13.93 -9.39
N ALA A 242 -9.17 -12.61 -9.27
CA ALA A 242 -8.70 -11.96 -8.05
C ALA A 242 -9.17 -10.50 -8.02
N GLY A 243 -9.05 -9.86 -6.85
CA GLY A 243 -9.47 -8.48 -6.69
C GLY A 243 -8.82 -7.75 -5.53
N ILE A 244 -9.16 -6.48 -5.44
CA ILE A 244 -8.79 -5.58 -4.35
C ILE A 244 -10.04 -4.86 -3.89
N THR A 245 -10.36 -4.99 -2.59
CA THR A 245 -11.38 -4.16 -1.95
C THR A 245 -10.68 -3.01 -1.21
N LEU A 246 -10.84 -1.78 -1.69
CA LEU A 246 -10.38 -0.56 -1.02
C LEU A 246 -11.40 -0.14 0.04
N MET A 247 -10.95 -0.02 1.29
CA MET A 247 -11.78 0.20 2.48
C MET A 247 -11.46 1.54 3.14
N ASN A 248 -12.51 2.30 3.45
CA ASN A 248 -12.44 3.56 4.18
C ASN A 248 -12.81 3.33 5.66
N HIS A 249 -11.95 3.75 6.59
CA HIS A 249 -12.19 3.57 8.01
C HIS A 249 -13.18 4.62 8.57
N PRO A 250 -14.07 4.27 9.53
CA PRO A 250 -15.03 5.22 10.12
C PRO A 250 -14.41 6.45 10.78
N MET A 251 -13.14 6.39 11.21
CA MET A 251 -12.44 7.55 11.78
C MET A 251 -12.07 8.61 10.74
N ASN A 252 -12.07 8.29 9.46
CA ASN A 252 -11.73 9.24 8.40
C ASN A 252 -12.84 10.30 8.27
N PRO A 253 -12.50 11.56 7.99
CA PRO A 253 -13.51 12.59 7.75
C PRO A 253 -14.38 12.22 6.55
N HIS A 254 -15.62 12.67 6.58
CA HIS A 254 -16.63 12.43 5.54
C HIS A 254 -16.97 10.95 5.30
N HIS A 255 -16.68 10.06 6.28
CA HIS A 255 -17.10 8.66 6.18
C HIS A 255 -18.65 8.51 6.30
N PRO A 256 -19.32 7.68 5.44
CA PRO A 256 -18.80 7.04 4.25
C PRO A 256 -18.52 8.05 3.12
N THR A 257 -17.36 7.91 2.45
CA THR A 257 -16.93 8.87 1.43
C THR A 257 -17.20 8.35 0.01
N ALA A 258 -17.22 9.27 -0.93
CA ALA A 258 -17.41 8.91 -2.34
C ALA A 258 -16.21 8.14 -2.90
N PHE A 259 -16.50 7.18 -3.78
CA PHE A 259 -15.48 6.49 -4.58
C PHE A 259 -15.47 7.02 -6.01
N HIS A 260 -14.30 7.40 -6.49
CA HIS A 260 -14.07 7.73 -7.88
C HIS A 260 -13.59 6.47 -8.60
N VAL A 261 -14.44 5.87 -9.41
CA VAL A 261 -14.13 4.65 -10.17
C VAL A 261 -14.27 4.88 -11.67
N ARG A 262 -13.56 4.06 -12.46
CA ARG A 262 -13.69 3.98 -13.91
C ARG A 262 -13.66 2.53 -14.37
N ASP A 263 -14.42 2.21 -15.38
CA ASP A 263 -14.47 0.86 -15.98
C ASP A 263 -13.13 0.44 -16.63
N ASP A 264 -12.20 1.39 -16.81
CA ASP A 264 -10.84 1.12 -17.33
C ASP A 264 -9.82 0.67 -16.26
N GLY A 265 -10.27 0.34 -15.03
CA GLY A 265 -9.43 -0.18 -13.94
C GLY A 265 -8.98 0.86 -12.93
N TRP A 266 -9.63 2.02 -12.86
CA TRP A 266 -9.37 3.05 -11.86
C TRP A 266 -10.30 2.91 -10.65
N MET A 267 -9.74 3.05 -9.43
CA MET A 267 -10.48 3.11 -8.18
C MET A 267 -9.76 4.03 -7.19
N GLY A 268 -10.46 5.02 -6.65
CA GLY A 268 -9.96 5.94 -5.64
C GLY A 268 -10.99 6.27 -4.57
N CYS A 269 -10.53 6.46 -3.34
CA CYS A 269 -11.34 6.87 -2.19
C CYS A 269 -11.15 8.38 -2.01
N CYS A 270 -12.23 9.17 -2.26
CA CYS A 270 -12.16 10.64 -2.23
C CYS A 270 -12.07 11.17 -0.80
N LEU A 271 -11.04 11.99 -0.51
CA LEU A 271 -10.90 12.64 0.78
C LEU A 271 -11.80 13.88 0.90
N SER A 272 -11.87 14.69 -0.16
CA SER A 272 -12.45 16.03 -0.13
C SER A 272 -13.24 16.32 -1.41
N LEU A 273 -14.16 15.41 -1.82
CA LEU A 273 -14.88 15.52 -3.09
C LEU A 273 -15.53 16.90 -3.25
N ASP A 274 -16.33 17.32 -2.27
CA ASP A 274 -17.16 18.54 -2.34
C ASP A 274 -16.77 19.57 -1.28
N THR A 275 -15.99 19.18 -0.27
CA THR A 275 -15.66 20.05 0.88
C THR A 275 -14.15 20.06 1.12
N PRO A 276 -13.50 21.22 1.03
CA PRO A 276 -12.09 21.36 1.38
C PRO A 276 -11.82 20.99 2.85
N LEU A 277 -10.61 20.54 3.12
CA LEU A 277 -10.13 20.23 4.47
C LEU A 277 -8.88 21.05 4.79
N GLU A 278 -8.83 21.62 5.99
CA GLU A 278 -7.66 22.33 6.48
C GLU A 278 -6.93 21.54 7.56
N VAL A 279 -5.62 21.56 7.48
CA VAL A 279 -4.70 20.97 8.47
C VAL A 279 -3.71 22.03 8.94
N THR A 280 -3.31 21.92 10.19
CA THR A 280 -2.24 22.75 10.79
C THR A 280 -1.19 21.86 11.43
N ASP A 281 -0.17 22.42 12.02
CA ASP A 281 0.82 21.68 12.84
C ASP A 281 0.21 21.07 14.11
N VAL A 282 -0.88 21.64 14.64
CA VAL A 282 -1.59 21.13 15.83
C VAL A 282 -2.87 20.37 15.48
N LYS A 283 -3.66 20.83 14.51
CA LYS A 283 -4.85 20.14 13.99
C LYS A 283 -4.42 19.26 12.80
N LYS A 284 -3.84 18.12 13.13
CA LYS A 284 -3.37 17.14 12.15
C LYS A 284 -4.54 16.30 11.61
N LEU A 285 -4.41 15.84 10.38
CA LEU A 285 -5.37 14.91 9.77
C LEU A 285 -4.84 13.49 9.91
N ARG A 286 -5.58 12.64 10.63
CA ARG A 286 -5.30 11.21 10.75
C ARG A 286 -6.27 10.43 9.89
N LEU A 287 -5.72 9.53 9.08
CA LEU A 287 -6.47 8.72 8.13
C LEU A 287 -6.03 7.27 8.21
N ARG A 288 -6.98 6.36 7.97
CA ARG A 288 -6.73 4.93 7.92
C ARG A 288 -7.51 4.32 6.76
N TYR A 289 -6.81 3.54 5.95
CA TYR A 289 -7.37 2.78 4.83
C TYR A 289 -6.88 1.34 4.90
N ALA A 290 -7.63 0.43 4.27
CA ALA A 290 -7.14 -0.91 4.00
C ALA A 290 -7.44 -1.31 2.56
N LEU A 291 -6.56 -2.12 1.99
CA LEU A 291 -6.80 -2.89 0.78
C LEU A 291 -6.88 -4.35 1.20
N TRP A 292 -8.04 -4.99 1.02
CA TRP A 292 -8.12 -6.43 1.10
C TRP A 292 -7.82 -7.00 -0.27
N VAL A 293 -6.70 -7.71 -0.36
CA VAL A 293 -6.24 -8.40 -1.57
C VAL A 293 -6.67 -9.86 -1.47
N HIS A 294 -7.40 -10.36 -2.48
CA HIS A 294 -8.05 -11.67 -2.41
C HIS A 294 -8.07 -12.39 -3.76
N ASP A 295 -8.16 -13.70 -3.70
CA ASP A 295 -8.52 -14.52 -4.85
C ASP A 295 -10.04 -14.51 -5.06
N GLY A 296 -10.47 -14.84 -6.28
CA GLY A 296 -11.88 -14.90 -6.66
C GLY A 296 -12.51 -13.53 -6.90
N VAL A 297 -13.82 -13.53 -7.08
CA VAL A 297 -14.67 -12.34 -7.21
C VAL A 297 -15.46 -12.19 -5.91
N ALA A 298 -15.11 -11.20 -5.11
CA ALA A 298 -15.69 -11.01 -3.79
C ALA A 298 -17.20 -10.75 -3.85
N THR A 299 -17.94 -11.36 -2.96
CA THR A 299 -19.34 -11.02 -2.70
C THR A 299 -19.45 -9.78 -1.81
N GLN A 300 -20.62 -9.14 -1.79
CA GLN A 300 -20.88 -8.02 -0.88
C GLN A 300 -20.72 -8.44 0.59
N ALA A 301 -21.18 -9.65 0.95
CA ALA A 301 -21.09 -10.17 2.31
C ALA A 301 -19.65 -10.42 2.76
N GLU A 302 -18.79 -10.95 1.89
CA GLU A 302 -17.36 -11.16 2.16
C GLU A 302 -16.65 -9.84 2.37
N SER A 303 -16.82 -8.88 1.44
CA SER A 303 -16.20 -7.55 1.56
C SER A 303 -16.67 -6.81 2.81
N GLU A 304 -17.97 -6.92 3.18
CA GLU A 304 -18.50 -6.34 4.42
C GLU A 304 -17.88 -6.98 5.65
N ALA A 305 -17.77 -8.31 5.70
CA ALA A 305 -17.12 -9.02 6.80
C ALA A 305 -15.66 -8.60 6.98
N ARG A 306 -14.93 -8.40 5.87
CA ARG A 306 -13.54 -7.91 5.91
C ARG A 306 -13.46 -6.45 6.35
N TRP A 307 -14.39 -5.61 5.91
CA TRP A 307 -14.44 -4.22 6.38
C TRP A 307 -14.69 -4.16 7.90
N VAL A 308 -15.63 -4.95 8.42
CA VAL A 308 -15.86 -5.06 9.87
C VAL A 308 -14.60 -5.53 10.60
N GLN A 309 -13.94 -6.58 10.10
CA GLN A 309 -12.67 -7.07 10.66
C GLN A 309 -11.60 -5.96 10.70
N PHE A 310 -11.42 -5.23 9.59
CA PHE A 310 -10.48 -4.10 9.50
C PHE A 310 -10.78 -3.01 10.54
N THR A 311 -12.05 -2.63 10.71
CA THR A 311 -12.43 -1.55 11.64
C THR A 311 -12.22 -1.92 13.11
N GLN A 312 -12.11 -3.20 13.43
CA GLN A 312 -11.85 -3.71 14.78
C GLN A 312 -10.36 -3.86 15.09
N LEU A 313 -9.49 -3.76 14.09
CA LEU A 313 -8.05 -3.84 14.31
C LEU A 313 -7.53 -2.58 15.06
N PRO A 314 -6.62 -2.73 16.02
CA PRO A 314 -6.04 -1.59 16.72
C PRO A 314 -5.45 -0.55 15.76
N VAL A 315 -5.68 0.72 16.05
CA VAL A 315 -5.05 1.82 15.32
C VAL A 315 -3.61 1.96 15.82
N ALA A 316 -2.66 1.97 14.88
CA ALA A 316 -1.24 2.04 15.20
C ALA A 316 -0.84 3.40 15.79
N ASP A 317 0.08 3.39 16.75
CA ASP A 317 0.79 4.60 17.17
C ASP A 317 1.84 4.95 16.08
N LEU A 318 1.66 6.09 15.44
CA LEU A 318 2.60 6.57 14.42
C LEU A 318 3.84 7.26 15.01
N HIS A 319 3.88 7.47 16.33
CA HIS A 319 4.98 8.11 17.06
C HIS A 319 5.41 7.29 18.27
N PRO A 320 5.77 6.01 18.11
CA PRO A 320 6.17 5.18 19.24
C PRO A 320 7.38 5.82 19.94
N ARG A 321 7.35 5.85 21.27
CA ARG A 321 8.49 6.33 22.06
C ARG A 321 9.66 5.38 21.83
N LYS A 322 10.86 5.95 21.60
CA LYS A 322 12.09 5.14 21.59
C LYS A 322 12.20 4.44 22.94
N LYS A 323 12.32 3.12 22.90
CA LYS A 323 12.58 2.31 24.10
C LYS A 323 14.02 2.49 24.56
#